data_f9bc8091400809d0d0613f391a133143
#
_entry.id   f9bc8091400809d0d0613f391a133143
#
_cell.length_a   1.000
_cell.length_b   1.000
_cell.length_c   1.000
_cell.angle_alpha   90.00
_cell.angle_beta   90.00
_cell.angle_gamma   90.00
#
_symmetry.space_group_name_H-M   'P 1'
#
loop_
_entity.id
_entity.type
_entity.pdbx_description
1 polymer ?
#
loop_
_entity_poly.entity_id
_entity_poly.type
_entity_poly.pdbx_seq_one_letter_code
_entity_poly.pdbx_strand_id
1 'polypeptide(L)'
;MKNQVKYQSGFTLLEVLVALVIIAIALGAATRAAHIATDSAFKMKQRLVATWVAQNRMAETRARHLWPSQGVNSGETQQAGMQFMWQETVSDATDPMFRKVEVKIFSIDNKDYALATLTGYASQLK
;
A
#
# COMPACT_ATOMS: atom_id res chain seq x y z
N MET A 1 -51.59 44.62 -36.21
CA MET A 1 -50.79 43.97 -35.14
C MET A 1 -50.52 42.51 -35.55
N LYS A 2 -49.34 42.19 -35.99
CA LYS A 2 -48.95 40.80 -36.28
C LYS A 2 -48.52 40.12 -34.98
N ASN A 3 -49.36 39.21 -34.45
CA ASN A 3 -48.97 38.35 -33.37
C ASN A 3 -47.90 37.37 -33.89
N GLN A 4 -46.66 37.58 -33.48
CA GLN A 4 -45.60 36.62 -33.69
C GLN A 4 -45.81 35.46 -32.69
N VAL A 5 -46.27 34.33 -33.22
CA VAL A 5 -46.32 33.09 -32.45
C VAL A 5 -44.84 32.63 -32.27
N LYS A 6 -44.30 32.82 -31.07
CA LYS A 6 -43.04 32.25 -30.70
C LYS A 6 -43.21 30.73 -30.62
N TYR A 7 -42.69 30.00 -31.56
CA TYR A 7 -42.55 28.55 -31.45
C TYR A 7 -41.55 28.25 -30.33
N GLN A 8 -42.08 27.78 -29.22
CA GLN A 8 -41.22 27.19 -28.18
C GLN A 8 -40.83 25.81 -28.66
N SER A 9 -39.56 25.66 -29.04
CA SER A 9 -38.97 24.35 -29.32
C SER A 9 -38.61 23.69 -27.99
N GLY A 10 -39.25 22.57 -27.67
CA GLY A 10 -38.88 21.71 -26.54
C GLY A 10 -37.79 20.72 -26.96
N PHE A 11 -37.24 20.02 -25.95
CA PHE A 11 -36.32 18.93 -26.20
C PHE A 11 -37.01 17.73 -26.83
N THR A 12 -36.31 17.04 -27.75
CA THR A 12 -36.80 15.78 -28.28
C THR A 12 -36.53 14.63 -27.31
N LEU A 13 -37.33 13.56 -27.43
CA LEU A 13 -37.11 12.34 -26.64
C LEU A 13 -35.71 11.74 -26.90
N LEU A 14 -35.23 11.82 -28.14
CA LEU A 14 -33.91 11.34 -28.53
C LEU A 14 -32.79 12.14 -27.84
N GLU A 15 -32.92 13.46 -27.75
CA GLU A 15 -31.95 14.32 -27.02
C GLU A 15 -31.85 13.97 -25.57
N VAL A 16 -32.97 13.73 -24.87
CA VAL A 16 -33.00 13.30 -23.49
C VAL A 16 -32.35 11.92 -23.32
N LEU A 17 -32.63 11.00 -24.23
CA LEU A 17 -32.08 9.65 -24.21
C LEU A 17 -30.56 9.67 -24.39
N VAL A 18 -30.06 10.45 -25.36
CA VAL A 18 -28.61 10.63 -25.58
C VAL A 18 -27.95 11.29 -24.36
N ALA A 19 -28.57 12.30 -23.80
CA ALA A 19 -28.06 12.95 -22.58
C ALA A 19 -27.96 11.98 -21.40
N LEU A 20 -28.94 11.12 -21.19
CA LEU A 20 -28.93 10.09 -20.14
C LEU A 20 -27.82 9.06 -20.36
N VAL A 21 -27.58 8.64 -21.61
CA VAL A 21 -26.48 7.71 -21.95
C VAL A 21 -25.14 8.35 -21.62
N ILE A 22 -24.92 9.61 -21.98
CA ILE A 22 -23.68 10.33 -21.69
C ILE A 22 -23.46 10.43 -20.17
N ILE A 23 -24.51 10.79 -19.42
CA ILE A 23 -24.44 10.88 -17.96
C ILE A 23 -24.14 9.50 -17.35
N ALA A 24 -24.76 8.44 -17.84
CA ALA A 24 -24.52 7.08 -17.34
C ALA A 24 -23.07 6.64 -17.56
N ILE A 25 -22.50 6.91 -18.73
CA ILE A 25 -21.11 6.62 -19.04
C ILE A 25 -20.17 7.44 -18.16
N ALA A 26 -20.43 8.74 -18.03
CA ALA A 26 -19.62 9.64 -17.20
C ALA A 26 -19.64 9.22 -15.73
N LEU A 27 -20.80 8.86 -15.19
CA LEU A 27 -20.95 8.39 -13.82
C LEU A 27 -20.23 7.05 -13.59
N GLY A 28 -20.34 6.13 -14.55
CA GLY A 28 -19.61 4.86 -14.51
C GLY A 28 -18.10 5.04 -14.50
N ALA A 29 -17.60 5.95 -15.33
CA ALA A 29 -16.16 6.29 -15.36
C ALA A 29 -15.70 6.94 -14.06
N ALA A 30 -16.48 7.87 -13.51
CA ALA A 30 -16.18 8.53 -12.24
C ALA A 30 -16.14 7.53 -11.07
N THR A 31 -17.10 6.61 -11.01
CA THR A 31 -17.14 5.56 -9.99
C THR A 31 -15.90 4.65 -10.08
N ARG A 32 -15.53 4.24 -11.28
CA ARG A 32 -14.33 3.43 -11.50
C ARG A 32 -13.05 4.17 -11.07
N ALA A 33 -12.93 5.45 -11.40
CA ALA A 33 -11.79 6.26 -10.97
C ALA A 33 -11.71 6.37 -9.44
N ALA A 34 -12.84 6.55 -8.76
CA ALA A 34 -12.91 6.58 -7.30
C ALA A 34 -12.45 5.26 -6.67
N HIS A 35 -12.86 4.11 -7.22
CA HIS A 35 -12.41 2.80 -6.74
C HIS A 35 -10.90 2.62 -6.89
N ILE A 36 -10.34 2.96 -8.05
CA ILE A 36 -8.90 2.87 -8.29
C ILE A 36 -8.12 3.77 -7.33
N ALA A 37 -8.60 4.98 -7.09
CA ALA A 37 -7.97 5.92 -6.16
C ALA A 37 -7.99 5.38 -4.72
N THR A 38 -9.11 4.82 -4.28
CA THR A 38 -9.26 4.23 -2.94
C THR A 38 -8.34 3.03 -2.75
N ASP A 39 -8.28 2.12 -3.72
CA ASP A 39 -7.38 0.96 -3.69
C ASP A 39 -5.91 1.38 -3.65
N SER A 40 -5.54 2.38 -4.43
CA SER A 40 -4.17 2.90 -4.45
C SER A 40 -3.79 3.53 -3.13
N ALA A 41 -4.69 4.31 -2.53
CA ALA A 41 -4.49 4.91 -1.21
C ALA A 41 -4.34 3.84 -0.12
N PHE A 42 -5.15 2.78 -0.15
CA PHE A 42 -5.06 1.68 0.80
C PHE A 42 -3.72 0.94 0.69
N LYS A 43 -3.29 0.60 -0.54
CA LYS A 43 -2.00 -0.06 -0.79
C LYS A 43 -0.82 0.80 -0.32
N MET A 44 -0.88 2.11 -0.56
CA MET A 44 0.15 3.04 -0.10
C MET A 44 0.20 3.09 1.43
N LYS A 45 -0.94 3.19 2.10
CA LYS A 45 -1.04 3.14 3.56
C LYS A 45 -0.47 1.83 4.11
N GLN A 46 -0.82 0.69 3.51
CA GLN A 46 -0.33 -0.62 3.92
C GLN A 46 1.20 -0.71 3.83
N ARG A 47 1.80 -0.21 2.74
CA ARG A 47 3.26 -0.18 2.58
C ARG A 47 3.94 0.75 3.59
N LEU A 48 3.35 1.91 3.86
CA LEU A 48 3.88 2.85 4.84
C LEU A 48 3.90 2.21 6.24
N VAL A 49 2.80 1.61 6.66
CA VAL A 49 2.70 0.92 7.95
C VAL A 49 3.67 -0.28 8.01
N ALA A 50 3.78 -1.04 6.92
CA ALA A 50 4.75 -2.13 6.84
C ALA A 50 6.20 -1.64 6.99
N THR A 51 6.53 -0.48 6.42
CA THR A 51 7.85 0.15 6.60
C THR A 51 8.09 0.51 8.07
N TRP A 52 7.11 1.04 8.77
CA TRP A 52 7.22 1.31 10.22
C TRP A 52 7.42 0.03 11.02
N VAL A 53 6.72 -1.05 10.68
CA VAL A 53 6.93 -2.37 11.31
C VAL A 53 8.37 -2.83 11.10
N ALA A 54 8.90 -2.71 9.89
CA ALA A 54 10.28 -3.08 9.58
C ALA A 54 11.30 -2.27 10.38
N GLN A 55 11.09 -0.95 10.48
CA GLN A 55 11.94 -0.05 11.26
C GLN A 55 11.90 -0.38 12.75
N ASN A 56 10.72 -0.61 13.30
CA ASN A 56 10.54 -1.00 14.70
C ASN A 56 11.24 -2.33 14.99
N ARG A 57 11.10 -3.30 14.12
CA ARG A 57 11.77 -4.59 14.26
C ARG A 57 13.28 -4.47 14.22
N MET A 58 13.81 -3.69 13.29
CA MET A 58 15.24 -3.43 13.18
C MET A 58 15.77 -2.71 14.43
N ALA A 59 15.05 -1.73 14.93
CA ALA A 59 15.40 -1.02 16.16
C ALA A 59 15.39 -1.95 17.37
N GLU A 60 14.41 -2.83 17.47
CA GLU A 60 14.31 -3.82 18.55
C GLU A 60 15.49 -4.81 18.50
N THR A 61 15.85 -5.31 17.34
CA THR A 61 17.00 -6.20 17.15
C THR A 61 18.30 -5.52 17.57
N ARG A 62 18.50 -4.27 17.18
CA ARG A 62 19.68 -3.49 17.60
C ARG A 62 19.72 -3.22 19.09
N ALA A 63 18.58 -2.97 19.72
CA ALA A 63 18.52 -2.70 21.16
C ALA A 63 18.73 -3.96 22.01
N ARG A 64 18.26 -5.11 21.56
CA ARG A 64 18.33 -6.36 22.32
C ARG A 64 19.60 -7.17 22.06
N HIS A 65 20.11 -7.13 20.83
CA HIS A 65 21.20 -7.99 20.38
C HIS A 65 22.25 -7.17 19.66
N LEU A 66 23.34 -6.91 20.36
CA LEU A 66 24.53 -6.30 19.74
C LEU A 66 25.10 -7.18 18.64
N TRP A 67 25.01 -8.51 18.80
CA TRP A 67 25.47 -9.50 17.82
C TRP A 67 24.41 -10.59 17.64
N PRO A 68 23.44 -10.40 16.71
CA PRO A 68 22.37 -11.37 16.52
C PRO A 68 22.87 -12.68 15.95
N SER A 69 22.29 -13.79 16.37
CA SER A 69 22.61 -15.12 15.82
C SER A 69 22.16 -15.22 14.36
N GLN A 70 22.97 -15.93 13.56
CA GLN A 70 22.61 -16.24 12.18
C GLN A 70 21.34 -17.11 12.13
N GLY A 71 20.56 -16.92 11.09
CA GLY A 71 19.36 -17.70 10.83
C GLY A 71 18.19 -16.85 10.39
N VAL A 72 17.04 -17.49 10.32
CA VAL A 72 15.78 -16.88 9.91
C VAL A 72 14.80 -16.98 11.07
N ASN A 73 14.29 -15.84 11.50
CA ASN A 73 13.21 -15.74 12.47
C ASN A 73 11.98 -15.12 11.80
N SER A 74 10.81 -15.54 12.21
CA SER A 74 9.55 -14.97 11.71
C SER A 74 8.53 -14.90 12.82
N GLY A 75 7.56 -14.03 12.65
CA GLY A 75 6.46 -13.87 13.59
C GLY A 75 5.39 -12.99 13.00
N GLU A 76 4.35 -12.77 13.78
CA GLU A 76 3.23 -11.91 13.41
C GLU A 76 3.20 -10.69 14.31
N THR A 77 2.71 -9.59 13.77
CA THR A 77 2.53 -8.33 14.51
C THR A 77 1.32 -7.58 13.98
N GLN A 78 0.78 -6.72 14.81
CA GLN A 78 -0.31 -5.82 14.45
C GLN A 78 0.16 -4.38 14.58
N GLN A 79 -0.10 -3.57 13.56
CA GLN A 79 0.21 -2.15 13.55
C GLN A 79 -0.89 -1.38 12.83
N ALA A 80 -1.38 -0.30 13.44
CA ALA A 80 -2.43 0.55 12.87
C ALA A 80 -3.69 -0.22 12.41
N GLY A 81 -4.10 -1.24 13.17
CA GLY A 81 -5.24 -2.10 12.86
C GLY A 81 -5.03 -3.12 11.74
N MET A 82 -3.82 -3.22 11.20
CA MET A 82 -3.46 -4.20 10.17
C MET A 82 -2.54 -5.28 10.74
N GLN A 83 -2.71 -6.50 10.27
CA GLN A 83 -1.87 -7.63 10.65
C GLN A 83 -0.80 -7.89 9.59
N PHE A 84 0.43 -8.11 10.06
CA PHE A 84 1.59 -8.36 9.23
C PHE A 84 2.35 -9.59 9.72
N MET A 85 3.02 -10.26 8.78
CA MET A 85 4.06 -11.22 9.08
C MET A 85 5.42 -10.58 8.83
N TRP A 86 6.30 -10.65 9.80
CA TRP A 86 7.70 -10.24 9.64
C TRP A 86 8.61 -11.45 9.53
N GLN A 87 9.66 -11.30 8.73
CA GLN A 87 10.73 -12.27 8.60
C GLN A 87 12.06 -11.54 8.72
N GLU A 88 12.88 -11.98 9.65
CA GLU A 88 14.21 -11.45 9.89
C GLU A 88 15.24 -12.51 9.51
N THR A 89 16.13 -12.16 8.61
CA THR A 89 17.23 -13.03 8.17
C THR A 89 18.55 -12.40 8.57
N VAL A 90 19.33 -13.12 9.37
CA VAL A 90 20.66 -12.72 9.79
C VAL A 90 21.69 -13.58 9.09
N SER A 91 22.58 -12.96 8.33
CA SER A 91 23.65 -13.61 7.56
C SER A 91 24.98 -12.90 7.75
N ASP A 92 26.07 -13.56 7.36
CA ASP A 92 27.37 -12.91 7.35
C ASP A 92 27.42 -11.79 6.31
N ALA A 93 28.09 -10.71 6.67
CA ALA A 93 28.46 -9.66 5.73
C ALA A 93 29.81 -9.98 5.09
N THR A 94 30.18 -9.21 4.07
CA THR A 94 31.49 -9.32 3.42
C THR A 94 32.64 -9.10 4.42
N ASP A 95 32.42 -8.22 5.40
CA ASP A 95 33.36 -7.99 6.49
C ASP A 95 32.95 -8.83 7.72
N PRO A 96 33.83 -9.67 8.29
CA PRO A 96 33.54 -10.51 9.45
C PRO A 96 33.12 -9.75 10.71
N MET A 97 33.42 -8.47 10.80
CA MET A 97 33.02 -7.62 11.92
C MET A 97 31.56 -7.21 11.88
N PHE A 98 30.87 -7.49 10.79
CA PHE A 98 29.47 -7.15 10.60
C PHE A 98 28.63 -8.38 10.29
N ARG A 99 27.36 -8.33 10.68
CA ARG A 99 26.31 -9.23 10.21
C ARG A 99 25.24 -8.44 9.49
N LYS A 100 24.79 -8.96 8.37
CA LYS A 100 23.67 -8.39 7.61
C LYS A 100 22.37 -8.86 8.26
N VAL A 101 21.51 -7.91 8.58
CA VAL A 101 20.15 -8.16 9.08
C VAL A 101 19.17 -7.64 8.03
N GLU A 102 18.38 -8.53 7.48
CA GLU A 102 17.33 -8.19 6.52
C GLU A 102 15.96 -8.47 7.13
N VAL A 103 15.11 -7.46 7.18
CA VAL A 103 13.74 -7.57 7.67
C VAL A 103 12.79 -7.39 6.51
N LYS A 104 11.95 -8.38 6.26
CA LYS A 104 10.88 -8.36 5.27
C LYS A 104 9.53 -8.39 5.97
N ILE A 105 8.61 -7.57 5.49
CA ILE A 105 7.25 -7.50 6.00
C ILE A 105 6.28 -7.93 4.91
N PHE A 106 5.39 -8.85 5.25
CA PHE A 106 4.37 -9.38 4.37
C PHE A 106 2.98 -9.09 4.92
N SER A 107 2.00 -8.98 4.03
CA SER A 107 0.61 -9.06 4.44
C SER A 107 0.29 -10.47 4.93
N ILE A 108 -0.57 -10.58 5.95
CA ILE A 108 -0.99 -11.91 6.43
C ILE A 108 -1.79 -12.67 5.37
N ASP A 109 -2.51 -11.95 4.52
CA ASP A 109 -3.34 -12.51 3.46
C ASP A 109 -2.58 -12.85 2.18
N ASN A 110 -1.43 -12.20 1.97
CA ASN A 110 -0.61 -12.42 0.77
C ASN A 110 0.88 -12.36 1.12
N LYS A 111 1.52 -13.52 1.06
CA LYS A 111 2.94 -13.71 1.37
C LYS A 111 3.83 -13.83 0.13
N ASP A 112 3.27 -13.62 -1.07
CA ASP A 112 4.00 -13.82 -2.33
C ASP A 112 5.05 -12.71 -2.57
N TYR A 113 4.82 -11.53 -2.00
CA TYR A 113 5.76 -10.42 -2.11
C TYR A 113 5.86 -9.62 -0.81
N ALA A 114 7.03 -9.09 -0.53
CA ALA A 114 7.26 -8.24 0.63
C ALA A 114 6.67 -6.84 0.38
N LEU A 115 5.89 -6.36 1.36
CA LEU A 115 5.38 -4.99 1.37
C LEU A 115 6.48 -3.97 1.69
N ALA A 116 7.44 -4.37 2.53
CA ALA A 116 8.60 -3.59 2.89
C ALA A 116 9.80 -4.53 3.10
N THR A 117 10.98 -4.06 2.75
CA THR A 117 12.25 -4.72 3.01
C THR A 117 13.22 -3.68 3.55
N LEU A 118 13.82 -3.97 4.71
CA LEU A 118 14.82 -3.12 5.34
C LEU A 118 16.08 -3.94 5.60
N THR A 119 17.22 -3.44 5.14
CA THR A 119 18.52 -4.05 5.38
C THR A 119 19.34 -3.17 6.31
N GLY A 120 19.95 -3.78 7.29
CA GLY A 120 20.85 -3.14 8.23
C GLY A 120 22.04 -4.06 8.54
N TYR A 121 22.97 -3.53 9.30
CA TYR A 121 24.16 -4.26 9.73
C TYR A 121 24.31 -4.14 11.24
N ALA A 122 24.60 -5.26 11.88
CA ALA A 122 25.02 -5.32 13.26
C ALA A 122 26.54 -5.41 13.32
N SER A 123 27.18 -4.63 14.18
CA SER A 123 28.63 -4.67 14.39
C SER A 123 28.97 -5.36 15.69
N GLN A 124 30.12 -6.04 15.72
CA GLN A 124 30.66 -6.66 16.93
C GLN A 124 31.38 -5.64 17.85
N LEU A 125 31.44 -4.38 17.44
CA LEU A 125 32.08 -3.32 18.22
C LEU A 125 31.33 -3.10 19.53
N LYS A 126 32.06 -3.19 20.63
CA LYS A 126 31.57 -2.85 21.98
C LYS A 126 31.48 -1.34 22.15
#